data_e8e95a4b1864348af5fb2a8094d38828
#
_entry.id   e8e95a4b1864348af5fb2a8094d38828
#
_cell.length_a   1.000
_cell.length_b   1.000
_cell.length_c   1.000
_cell.angle_alpha   90.00
_cell.angle_beta   90.00
_cell.angle_gamma   90.00
#
_symmetry.space_group_name_H-M   'P 1'
#
loop_
_entity.id
_entity.type
_entity.pdbx_description
1 polymer ?
#
loop_
_entity_poly.entity_id
_entity_poly.type
_entity_poly.pdbx_seq_one_letter_code
_entity_poly.pdbx_strand_id
1 'polypeptide(L)'
;MTSSTPTLRDVAAEAGVSPMTASNALRGKPGVKESTRAKVIAAAKKLNYRINLTASMLKSGRSNIIHVIVNEFDSPFYSKLTQALSNEIVSRGLIPFIEQTQYSPDAAEHALSSNPFSGQLFDGEILHATGLGTNVPLSKLNGGRPFVLLDACEETPTVDAVNFPNEEAERAAMQHLIDRGCRNIAIVGHRFAPRADLAHAQNAFALRLRGACGALSDAGLPYDESIAFEAGDVANGIIAGHAIAERILAARSGHGGTEFDGACCANDFAAFGVIRGLADRGLRVPQDVKVIGFDGVTSGSYTTPALSTIQVDFTQLAKFSVDMLSERIDHGADEALPPRRAIIGYQLVDRESTAV
;
A
#
# COMPACT_ATOMS: atom_id res chain seq x y z
N MET A 1 24.17 -38.77 24.72
CA MET A 1 24.12 -39.04 23.27
C MET A 1 23.66 -37.73 22.61
N THR A 2 24.57 -36.99 22.04
CA THR A 2 24.25 -35.76 21.28
C THR A 2 23.58 -36.22 19.97
N SER A 3 22.26 -36.06 19.89
CA SER A 3 21.54 -36.31 18.63
C SER A 3 21.99 -35.23 17.62
N SER A 4 22.83 -35.60 16.68
CA SER A 4 23.18 -34.73 15.57
C SER A 4 21.92 -34.43 14.74
N THR A 5 21.67 -33.13 14.51
CA THR A 5 20.57 -32.71 13.66
C THR A 5 20.69 -33.37 12.27
N PRO A 6 19.63 -34.03 11.76
CA PRO A 6 19.69 -34.68 10.45
C PRO A 6 20.10 -33.70 9.36
N THR A 7 20.93 -34.18 8.43
CA THR A 7 21.44 -33.40 7.31
C THR A 7 20.74 -33.79 5.99
N LEU A 8 20.90 -32.96 4.95
CA LEU A 8 20.43 -33.31 3.59
C LEU A 8 21.06 -34.61 3.08
N ARG A 9 22.28 -34.93 3.51
CA ARG A 9 22.97 -36.21 3.15
C ARG A 9 22.26 -37.42 3.75
N ASP A 10 21.78 -37.29 4.99
CA ASP A 10 21.03 -38.36 5.67
C ASP A 10 19.69 -38.62 4.96
N VAL A 11 18.99 -37.54 4.55
CA VAL A 11 17.75 -37.66 3.74
C VAL A 11 18.03 -38.31 2.40
N ALA A 12 19.11 -37.97 1.73
CA ALA A 12 19.49 -38.54 0.46
C ALA A 12 19.80 -40.04 0.58
N ALA A 13 20.54 -40.45 1.62
CA ALA A 13 20.85 -41.81 1.94
C ALA A 13 19.59 -42.64 2.25
N GLU A 14 18.69 -42.11 3.09
CA GLU A 14 17.43 -42.79 3.44
C GLU A 14 16.52 -42.95 2.21
N ALA A 15 16.47 -41.96 1.30
CA ALA A 15 15.67 -42.00 0.07
C ALA A 15 16.33 -42.78 -1.07
N GLY A 16 17.60 -43.21 -0.94
CA GLY A 16 18.36 -43.91 -1.97
C GLY A 16 18.66 -43.05 -3.20
N VAL A 17 18.92 -41.74 -3.01
CA VAL A 17 19.19 -40.79 -4.10
C VAL A 17 20.45 -39.95 -3.83
N SER A 18 20.93 -39.23 -4.84
CA SER A 18 22.03 -38.28 -4.62
C SER A 18 21.58 -37.06 -3.77
N PRO A 19 22.49 -36.40 -3.02
CA PRO A 19 22.16 -35.18 -2.29
C PRO A 19 21.60 -34.06 -3.20
N MET A 20 22.01 -34.01 -4.46
CA MET A 20 21.48 -33.06 -5.46
C MET A 20 20.02 -33.40 -5.79
N THR A 21 19.71 -34.69 -6.02
CA THR A 21 18.33 -35.14 -6.29
C THR A 21 17.43 -34.89 -5.09
N ALA A 22 17.91 -35.20 -3.87
CA ALA A 22 17.17 -34.90 -2.64
C ALA A 22 16.88 -33.40 -2.49
N SER A 23 17.87 -32.53 -2.71
CA SER A 23 17.72 -31.07 -2.68
C SER A 23 16.69 -30.59 -3.71
N ASN A 24 16.77 -31.04 -4.95
CA ASN A 24 15.83 -30.66 -6.02
C ASN A 24 14.40 -31.16 -5.74
N ALA A 25 14.26 -32.35 -5.19
CA ALA A 25 12.97 -32.94 -4.81
C ALA A 25 12.29 -32.09 -3.71
N LEU A 26 13.02 -31.76 -2.63
CA LEU A 26 12.53 -30.97 -1.51
C LEU A 26 12.15 -29.51 -1.90
N ARG A 27 12.82 -28.96 -2.91
CA ARG A 27 12.56 -27.60 -3.43
C ARG A 27 11.52 -27.56 -4.55
N GLY A 28 10.89 -28.67 -4.90
CA GLY A 28 9.89 -28.70 -5.96
C GLY A 28 10.43 -28.47 -7.37
N LYS A 29 11.77 -28.49 -7.60
CA LYS A 29 12.36 -28.19 -8.91
C LYS A 29 11.88 -29.15 -9.99
N PRO A 30 11.69 -28.69 -11.25
CA PRO A 30 11.38 -29.57 -12.38
C PRO A 30 12.54 -30.57 -12.63
N GLY A 31 12.25 -31.70 -13.28
CA GLY A 31 13.25 -32.73 -13.61
C GLY A 31 13.38 -33.85 -12.57
N VAL A 32 12.67 -33.80 -11.44
CA VAL A 32 12.58 -34.90 -10.48
C VAL A 32 11.26 -35.65 -10.68
N LYS A 33 11.33 -36.96 -10.95
CA LYS A 33 10.14 -37.83 -11.09
C LYS A 33 9.30 -37.77 -9.81
N GLU A 34 7.96 -37.75 -9.93
CA GLU A 34 7.05 -37.66 -8.78
C GLU A 34 7.25 -38.79 -7.77
N SER A 35 7.49 -40.00 -8.23
CA SER A 35 7.81 -41.15 -7.36
C SER A 35 9.11 -40.95 -6.55
N THR A 36 10.11 -40.28 -7.11
CA THR A 36 11.34 -39.93 -6.42
C THR A 36 11.11 -38.82 -5.41
N ARG A 37 10.32 -37.80 -5.78
CA ARG A 37 9.92 -36.69 -4.91
C ARG A 37 9.20 -37.25 -3.67
N ALA A 38 8.24 -38.12 -3.85
CA ALA A 38 7.48 -38.74 -2.77
C ALA A 38 8.41 -39.51 -1.80
N LYS A 39 9.38 -40.29 -2.31
CA LYS A 39 10.38 -40.98 -1.47
C LYS A 39 11.23 -40.03 -0.64
N VAL A 40 11.70 -38.95 -1.24
CA VAL A 40 12.52 -37.94 -0.55
C VAL A 40 11.71 -37.20 0.54
N ILE A 41 10.47 -36.84 0.26
CA ILE A 41 9.59 -36.20 1.25
C ILE A 41 9.31 -37.14 2.42
N ALA A 42 9.05 -38.44 2.14
CA ALA A 42 8.85 -39.45 3.19
C ALA A 42 10.12 -39.64 4.06
N ALA A 43 11.30 -39.70 3.44
CA ALA A 43 12.58 -39.79 4.16
C ALA A 43 12.83 -38.54 5.04
N ALA A 44 12.60 -37.36 4.52
CA ALA A 44 12.72 -36.09 5.29
C ALA A 44 11.78 -36.08 6.50
N LYS A 45 10.52 -36.48 6.32
CA LYS A 45 9.54 -36.60 7.40
C LYS A 45 9.96 -37.65 8.46
N LYS A 46 10.42 -38.83 8.02
CA LYS A 46 10.91 -39.90 8.92
C LYS A 46 12.08 -39.42 9.78
N LEU A 47 13.02 -38.67 9.20
CA LEU A 47 14.19 -38.16 9.88
C LEU A 47 13.92 -36.84 10.64
N ASN A 48 12.71 -36.30 10.60
CA ASN A 48 12.41 -34.99 11.10
C ASN A 48 13.36 -33.88 10.55
N TYR A 49 13.78 -34.06 9.30
CA TYR A 49 14.68 -33.11 8.65
C TYR A 49 13.94 -31.82 8.27
N ARG A 50 14.53 -30.70 8.61
CA ARG A 50 14.10 -29.37 8.14
C ARG A 50 15.19 -28.81 7.24
N ILE A 51 14.76 -28.16 6.15
CA ILE A 51 15.70 -27.48 5.26
C ILE A 51 16.43 -26.41 6.08
N ASN A 52 17.75 -26.53 6.14
CA ASN A 52 18.57 -25.48 6.74
C ASN A 52 18.67 -24.31 5.75
N LEU A 53 17.88 -23.29 5.99
CA LEU A 53 17.83 -22.09 5.15
C LEU A 53 19.21 -21.43 5.07
N THR A 54 19.92 -21.31 6.18
CA THR A 54 21.27 -20.72 6.23
C THR A 54 22.25 -21.46 5.33
N ALA A 55 22.27 -22.80 5.40
CA ALA A 55 23.13 -23.61 4.53
C ALA A 55 22.70 -23.52 3.06
N SER A 56 21.41 -23.34 2.80
CA SER A 56 20.87 -23.11 1.47
C SER A 56 21.29 -21.77 0.90
N MET A 57 21.22 -20.71 1.72
CA MET A 57 21.63 -19.35 1.37
C MET A 57 23.12 -19.27 1.03
N LEU A 58 23.96 -19.86 1.88
CA LEU A 58 25.41 -19.97 1.63
C LEU A 58 25.78 -20.64 0.31
N LYS A 59 24.94 -21.61 -0.15
CA LYS A 59 25.18 -22.33 -1.40
C LYS A 59 24.63 -21.61 -2.62
N SER A 60 23.49 -20.94 -2.51
CA SER A 60 22.81 -20.27 -3.64
C SER A 60 23.14 -18.78 -3.75
N GLY A 61 23.70 -18.18 -2.71
CA GLY A 61 23.83 -16.73 -2.59
C GLY A 61 22.49 -16.01 -2.42
N ARG A 62 21.36 -16.74 -2.25
CA ARG A 62 20.00 -16.20 -2.16
C ARG A 62 19.23 -16.77 -0.98
N SER A 63 18.51 -15.92 -0.28
CA SER A 63 17.62 -16.28 0.82
C SER A 63 16.23 -16.72 0.35
N ASN A 64 15.77 -16.17 -0.77
CA ASN A 64 14.40 -16.16 -1.26
C ASN A 64 13.43 -15.45 -0.31
N ILE A 65 13.92 -14.54 0.54
CA ILE A 65 13.11 -13.74 1.45
C ILE A 65 13.06 -12.31 0.93
N ILE A 66 11.85 -11.78 0.80
CA ILE A 66 11.58 -10.39 0.44
C ILE A 66 11.10 -9.65 1.67
N HIS A 67 11.78 -8.56 2.01
CA HIS A 67 11.40 -7.68 3.10
C HIS A 67 10.38 -6.66 2.62
N VAL A 68 9.20 -6.66 3.23
CA VAL A 68 8.11 -5.71 2.96
C VAL A 68 7.93 -4.82 4.17
N ILE A 69 8.18 -3.53 4.01
CA ILE A 69 8.12 -2.54 5.09
C ILE A 69 6.91 -1.64 4.83
N VAL A 70 5.98 -1.59 5.79
CA VAL A 70 4.76 -0.77 5.73
C VAL A 70 4.61 0.07 6.99
N ASN A 71 3.69 1.04 6.98
CA ASN A 71 3.56 1.91 8.14
C ASN A 71 2.81 1.26 9.31
N GLU A 72 1.74 0.50 9.04
CA GLU A 72 0.89 -0.08 10.08
C GLU A 72 0.14 -1.32 9.58
N PHE A 73 -0.49 -2.08 10.49
CA PHE A 73 -1.32 -3.24 10.14
C PHE A 73 -2.82 -3.01 10.41
N ASP A 74 -3.18 -2.02 11.21
CA ASP A 74 -4.57 -1.79 11.66
C ASP A 74 -5.47 -1.23 10.55
N SER A 75 -4.91 -0.47 9.62
CA SER A 75 -5.67 0.08 8.50
C SER A 75 -6.05 -0.99 7.48
N PRO A 76 -7.32 -1.10 7.05
CA PRO A 76 -7.72 -1.95 5.93
C PRO A 76 -6.98 -1.67 4.63
N PHE A 77 -6.51 -0.45 4.40
CA PHE A 77 -5.62 -0.13 3.28
C PHE A 77 -4.34 -0.96 3.36
N TYR A 78 -3.60 -0.89 4.48
CA TYR A 78 -2.38 -1.66 4.66
C TYR A 78 -2.62 -3.17 4.75
N SER A 79 -3.75 -3.60 5.30
CA SER A 79 -4.15 -5.01 5.28
C SER A 79 -4.32 -5.54 3.86
N LYS A 80 -4.97 -4.79 2.97
CA LYS A 80 -5.10 -5.15 1.55
C LYS A 80 -3.76 -5.10 0.81
N LEU A 81 -2.97 -4.06 1.05
CA LEU A 81 -1.64 -3.89 0.46
C LEU A 81 -0.72 -5.07 0.81
N THR A 82 -0.59 -5.37 2.10
CA THR A 82 0.26 -6.46 2.58
C THR A 82 -0.23 -7.83 2.10
N GLN A 83 -1.54 -8.05 2.05
CA GLN A 83 -2.11 -9.28 1.50
C GLN A 83 -1.78 -9.44 0.01
N ALA A 84 -1.93 -8.40 -0.79
CA ALA A 84 -1.64 -8.44 -2.23
C ALA A 84 -0.14 -8.72 -2.47
N LEU A 85 0.75 -8.01 -1.78
CA LEU A 85 2.20 -8.21 -1.85
C LEU A 85 2.59 -9.62 -1.40
N SER A 86 2.06 -10.08 -0.25
CA SER A 86 2.33 -11.43 0.25
C SER A 86 1.88 -12.50 -0.73
N ASN A 87 0.68 -12.40 -1.30
CA ASN A 87 0.17 -13.35 -2.28
C ASN A 87 1.06 -13.40 -3.53
N GLU A 88 1.47 -12.25 -4.05
CA GLU A 88 2.34 -12.18 -5.24
C GLU A 88 3.73 -12.75 -4.96
N ILE A 89 4.35 -12.40 -3.81
CA ILE A 89 5.65 -12.93 -3.39
C ILE A 89 5.58 -14.47 -3.26
N VAL A 90 4.57 -14.99 -2.57
CA VAL A 90 4.38 -16.44 -2.37
C VAL A 90 4.10 -17.15 -3.71
N SER A 91 3.35 -16.55 -4.63
CA SER A 91 3.07 -17.14 -5.95
C SER A 91 4.34 -17.40 -6.77
N ARG A 92 5.41 -16.64 -6.48
CA ARG A 92 6.73 -16.80 -7.11
C ARG A 92 7.67 -17.72 -6.35
N GLY A 93 7.18 -18.37 -5.29
CA GLY A 93 8.00 -19.26 -4.45
C GLY A 93 8.97 -18.53 -3.53
N LEU A 94 8.76 -17.22 -3.30
CA LEU A 94 9.49 -16.40 -2.37
C LEU A 94 8.76 -16.33 -1.03
N ILE A 95 9.45 -15.84 0.01
CA ILE A 95 8.93 -15.74 1.38
C ILE A 95 8.81 -14.24 1.73
N PRO A 96 7.61 -13.73 2.05
CA PRO A 96 7.46 -12.37 2.55
C PRO A 96 7.85 -12.31 4.04
N PHE A 97 8.68 -11.33 4.40
CA PHE A 97 8.92 -10.89 5.77
C PHE A 97 8.37 -9.47 5.89
N ILE A 98 7.34 -9.28 6.73
CA ILE A 98 6.61 -8.02 6.79
C ILE A 98 6.91 -7.33 8.13
N GLU A 99 7.33 -6.06 8.06
CA GLU A 99 7.66 -5.22 9.21
C GLU A 99 6.87 -3.90 9.15
N GLN A 100 6.47 -3.37 10.32
CA GLN A 100 5.79 -2.06 10.38
C GLN A 100 6.67 -1.01 11.05
N THR A 101 6.52 0.25 10.58
CA THR A 101 7.30 1.40 11.07
C THR A 101 6.52 2.35 11.97
N GLN A 102 5.19 2.23 11.99
CA GLN A 102 4.28 3.13 12.71
C GLN A 102 4.49 4.62 12.34
N TYR A 103 4.70 4.89 11.05
CA TYR A 103 5.00 6.23 10.51
C TYR A 103 6.27 6.87 11.09
N SER A 104 7.16 6.10 11.72
CA SER A 104 8.42 6.58 12.27
C SER A 104 9.53 6.54 11.23
N PRO A 105 10.13 7.68 10.85
CA PRO A 105 11.29 7.71 9.96
C PRO A 105 12.48 6.92 10.53
N ASP A 106 12.71 7.01 11.84
CA ASP A 106 13.80 6.29 12.52
C ASP A 106 13.58 4.77 12.46
N ALA A 107 12.32 4.31 12.61
CA ALA A 107 12.01 2.89 12.47
C ALA A 107 12.19 2.42 11.02
N ALA A 108 11.84 3.22 10.02
CA ALA A 108 12.05 2.91 8.62
C ALA A 108 13.56 2.85 8.28
N GLU A 109 14.35 3.80 8.78
CA GLU A 109 15.81 3.78 8.65
C GLU A 109 16.42 2.56 9.32
N HIS A 110 15.95 2.22 10.52
CA HIS A 110 16.41 1.04 11.25
C HIS A 110 16.09 -0.26 10.50
N ALA A 111 14.87 -0.40 9.98
CA ALA A 111 14.46 -1.57 9.20
C ALA A 111 15.35 -1.77 7.97
N LEU A 112 15.76 -0.68 7.30
CA LEU A 112 16.60 -0.72 6.11
C LEU A 112 18.09 -0.92 6.41
N SER A 113 18.64 -0.27 7.43
CA SER A 113 20.08 -0.16 7.63
C SER A 113 20.62 -0.94 8.83
N SER A 114 19.91 -0.96 9.94
CA SER A 114 20.44 -1.37 11.24
C SER A 114 19.93 -2.71 11.72
N ASN A 115 18.98 -3.32 11.06
CA ASN A 115 18.52 -4.67 11.40
C ASN A 115 19.69 -5.64 11.19
N PRO A 116 20.20 -6.33 12.22
CA PRO A 116 21.32 -7.26 12.08
C PRO A 116 21.06 -8.39 11.09
N PHE A 117 19.79 -8.59 10.71
CA PHE A 117 19.37 -9.56 9.71
C PHE A 117 19.33 -8.99 8.29
N SER A 118 19.22 -7.66 8.12
CA SER A 118 19.00 -7.03 6.81
C SER A 118 20.15 -7.29 5.83
N GLY A 119 21.41 -7.27 6.30
CA GLY A 119 22.57 -7.41 5.43
C GLY A 119 22.77 -8.79 4.77
N GLN A 120 22.14 -9.85 5.28
CA GLN A 120 22.36 -11.22 4.80
C GLN A 120 21.06 -12.05 4.62
N LEU A 121 19.93 -11.56 5.16
CA LEU A 121 18.70 -12.32 5.19
C LEU A 121 17.76 -12.01 4.03
N PHE A 122 17.78 -10.80 3.48
CA PHE A 122 16.84 -10.37 2.45
C PHE A 122 17.50 -10.26 1.07
N ASP A 123 16.87 -10.83 0.05
CA ASP A 123 17.31 -10.69 -1.34
C ASP A 123 16.91 -9.34 -1.93
N GLY A 124 15.86 -8.72 -1.40
CA GLY A 124 15.38 -7.41 -1.81
C GLY A 124 14.30 -6.86 -0.88
N GLU A 125 13.95 -5.61 -1.07
CA GLU A 125 13.09 -4.85 -0.18
C GLU A 125 12.00 -4.08 -0.95
N ILE A 126 10.79 -4.05 -0.38
CA ILE A 126 9.66 -3.24 -0.85
C ILE A 126 9.23 -2.35 0.32
N LEU A 127 9.24 -1.03 0.13
CA LEU A 127 8.92 -0.07 1.18
C LEU A 127 7.80 0.88 0.74
N HIS A 128 6.79 1.05 1.60
CA HIS A 128 5.84 2.13 1.46
C HIS A 128 6.48 3.44 1.93
N ALA A 129 6.56 4.44 1.04
CA ALA A 129 7.42 5.63 1.19
C ALA A 129 6.96 6.66 2.24
N THR A 130 5.75 6.52 2.79
CA THR A 130 5.22 7.49 3.77
C THR A 130 6.08 7.47 5.04
N GLY A 131 6.70 8.59 5.36
CA GLY A 131 7.49 8.75 6.59
C GLY A 131 8.99 8.62 6.43
N LEU A 132 9.52 8.38 5.22
CA LEU A 132 10.95 8.53 4.99
C LEU A 132 11.31 10.02 4.96
N GLY A 133 12.22 10.43 5.84
CA GLY A 133 12.83 11.74 5.76
C GLY A 133 13.64 11.85 4.46
N THR A 134 13.47 12.94 3.73
CA THR A 134 14.06 13.20 2.40
C THR A 134 15.58 13.36 2.40
N ASN A 135 16.27 13.17 3.54
CA ASN A 135 17.64 13.61 3.72
C ASN A 135 18.72 12.54 3.48
N VAL A 136 18.36 11.26 3.30
CA VAL A 136 19.36 10.21 3.09
C VAL A 136 19.04 9.47 1.77
N PRO A 137 20.03 9.34 0.86
CA PRO A 137 19.84 8.56 -0.36
C PRO A 137 19.50 7.10 0.00
N LEU A 138 18.32 6.65 -0.39
CA LEU A 138 17.81 5.30 -0.11
C LEU A 138 18.80 4.19 -0.49
N SER A 139 19.50 4.36 -1.60
CA SER A 139 20.56 3.44 -2.05
C SER A 139 21.73 3.30 -1.08
N LYS A 140 21.91 4.26 -0.16
CA LYS A 140 22.92 4.17 0.90
C LYS A 140 22.39 3.52 2.17
N LEU A 141 21.07 3.65 2.44
CA LEU A 141 20.47 3.10 3.64
C LEU A 141 20.42 1.57 3.60
N ASN A 142 20.11 0.98 2.48
CA ASN A 142 19.90 -0.46 2.38
C ASN A 142 21.16 -1.26 1.95
N GLY A 143 22.34 -0.64 1.91
CA GLY A 143 23.58 -1.30 1.50
C GLY A 143 23.61 -1.72 0.03
N GLY A 144 22.85 -1.07 -0.85
CA GLY A 144 22.84 -1.32 -2.30
C GLY A 144 22.02 -2.55 -2.73
N ARG A 145 21.20 -3.12 -1.82
CA ARG A 145 20.30 -4.23 -2.17
C ARG A 145 19.19 -3.77 -3.14
N PRO A 146 18.64 -4.70 -3.96
CA PRO A 146 17.46 -4.44 -4.76
C PRO A 146 16.31 -3.85 -3.94
N PHE A 147 15.69 -2.78 -4.46
CA PHE A 147 14.73 -1.98 -3.71
C PHE A 147 13.62 -1.43 -4.61
N VAL A 148 12.39 -1.45 -4.12
CA VAL A 148 11.24 -0.83 -4.78
C VAL A 148 10.47 0.02 -3.77
N LEU A 149 10.21 1.27 -4.12
CA LEU A 149 9.35 2.17 -3.37
C LEU A 149 7.89 2.04 -3.80
N LEU A 150 6.99 2.10 -2.83
CA LEU A 150 5.57 2.26 -3.06
C LEU A 150 5.16 3.69 -2.73
N ASP A 151 4.45 4.31 -3.64
CA ASP A 151 3.88 5.66 -3.49
C ASP A 151 4.92 6.77 -3.20
N ALA A 152 6.09 6.65 -3.84
CA ALA A 152 7.18 7.61 -3.67
C ALA A 152 6.85 9.01 -4.23
N CYS A 153 5.96 9.08 -5.23
CA CYS A 153 5.44 10.32 -5.82
C CYS A 153 6.47 11.27 -6.45
N GLU A 154 7.75 10.92 -6.48
CA GLU A 154 8.80 11.72 -7.12
C GLU A 154 8.58 11.77 -8.64
N GLU A 155 8.82 12.92 -9.28
CA GLU A 155 8.75 13.06 -10.74
C GLU A 155 9.85 12.25 -11.42
N THR A 156 11.07 12.31 -10.87
CA THR A 156 12.23 11.53 -11.33
C THR A 156 12.60 10.52 -10.25
N PRO A 157 12.32 9.23 -10.45
CA PRO A 157 12.60 8.22 -9.45
C PRO A 157 14.11 8.05 -9.24
N THR A 158 14.55 7.95 -8.00
CA THR A 158 15.93 7.62 -7.62
C THR A 158 16.15 6.12 -7.48
N VAL A 159 15.06 5.38 -7.26
CA VAL A 159 14.98 3.91 -7.25
C VAL A 159 13.69 3.50 -7.97
N ASP A 160 13.53 2.20 -8.26
CA ASP A 160 12.27 1.71 -8.84
C ASP A 160 11.09 2.08 -7.94
N ALA A 161 10.01 2.59 -8.52
CA ALA A 161 8.83 3.04 -7.80
C ALA A 161 7.53 2.59 -8.47
N VAL A 162 6.57 2.14 -7.64
CA VAL A 162 5.20 1.85 -8.07
C VAL A 162 4.25 2.73 -7.27
N ASN A 163 3.52 3.58 -7.97
CA ASN A 163 2.71 4.64 -7.38
C ASN A 163 1.22 4.41 -7.61
N PHE A 164 0.41 4.91 -6.68
CA PHE A 164 -1.03 5.07 -6.89
C PHE A 164 -1.30 6.24 -7.85
N PRO A 165 -2.44 6.23 -8.55
CA PRO A 165 -2.86 7.31 -9.45
C PRO A 165 -3.44 8.50 -8.68
N ASN A 166 -2.70 9.02 -7.69
CA ASN A 166 -3.18 9.94 -6.67
C ASN A 166 -3.91 11.16 -7.24
N GLU A 167 -3.28 11.88 -8.17
CA GLU A 167 -3.84 13.11 -8.73
C GLU A 167 -5.04 12.85 -9.64
N GLU A 168 -4.86 11.93 -10.59
CA GLU A 168 -5.88 11.62 -11.58
C GLU A 168 -7.14 11.00 -10.94
N ALA A 169 -6.94 10.10 -9.99
CA ALA A 169 -8.02 9.39 -9.34
C ALA A 169 -8.81 10.30 -8.37
N GLU A 170 -8.15 11.19 -7.62
CA GLU A 170 -8.83 12.16 -6.77
C GLU A 170 -9.58 13.21 -7.60
N ARG A 171 -8.99 13.62 -8.75
CA ARG A 171 -9.69 14.45 -9.72
C ARG A 171 -10.98 13.79 -10.19
N ALA A 172 -10.95 12.49 -10.48
CA ALA A 172 -12.14 11.74 -10.87
C ALA A 172 -13.18 11.63 -9.74
N ALA A 173 -12.75 11.47 -8.48
CA ALA A 173 -13.64 11.48 -7.32
C ALA A 173 -14.35 12.83 -7.16
N MET A 174 -13.61 13.92 -7.25
CA MET A 174 -14.18 15.27 -7.17
C MET A 174 -15.13 15.54 -8.35
N GLN A 175 -14.74 15.17 -9.56
CA GLN A 175 -15.58 15.32 -10.77
C GLN A 175 -16.88 14.53 -10.63
N HIS A 176 -16.83 13.34 -10.05
CA HIS A 176 -18.04 12.55 -9.79
C HIS A 176 -19.07 13.28 -8.92
N LEU A 177 -18.61 13.95 -7.83
CA LEU A 177 -19.51 14.78 -7.01
C LEU A 177 -20.08 15.96 -7.79
N ILE A 178 -19.25 16.62 -8.61
CA ILE A 178 -19.67 17.75 -9.47
C ILE A 178 -20.74 17.29 -10.49
N ASP A 179 -20.53 16.13 -11.10
CA ASP A 179 -21.48 15.53 -12.07
C ASP A 179 -22.80 15.11 -11.39
N ARG A 180 -22.75 14.80 -10.09
CA ARG A 180 -23.92 14.52 -9.24
C ARG A 180 -24.59 15.78 -8.70
N GLY A 181 -24.21 16.94 -9.22
CA GLY A 181 -24.83 18.23 -8.95
C GLY A 181 -24.28 18.97 -7.74
N CYS A 182 -23.25 18.45 -7.06
CA CYS A 182 -22.61 19.15 -5.93
C CYS A 182 -21.91 20.42 -6.41
N ARG A 183 -22.03 21.49 -5.60
CA ARG A 183 -21.41 22.80 -5.89
C ARG A 183 -20.64 23.35 -4.70
N ASN A 184 -20.98 22.93 -3.48
CA ASN A 184 -20.32 23.31 -2.23
C ASN A 184 -19.68 22.08 -1.61
N ILE A 185 -18.48 21.72 -2.08
CA ILE A 185 -17.84 20.44 -1.75
C ILE A 185 -16.75 20.67 -0.72
N ALA A 186 -16.87 19.99 0.43
CA ALA A 186 -15.80 19.92 1.42
C ALA A 186 -14.69 18.98 0.93
N ILE A 187 -13.43 19.35 1.14
CA ILE A 187 -12.25 18.49 0.92
C ILE A 187 -11.79 18.00 2.29
N VAL A 188 -11.83 16.70 2.51
CA VAL A 188 -11.54 16.09 3.81
C VAL A 188 -10.32 15.19 3.73
N GLY A 189 -9.40 15.33 4.68
CA GLY A 189 -8.19 14.51 4.74
C GLY A 189 -6.92 15.25 4.35
N HIS A 190 -7.04 16.50 3.96
CA HIS A 190 -5.93 17.33 3.51
C HIS A 190 -5.79 18.58 4.36
N ARG A 191 -4.56 18.95 4.67
CA ARG A 191 -4.25 20.30 5.10
C ARG A 191 -4.37 21.22 3.89
N PHE A 192 -5.00 22.38 4.09
CA PHE A 192 -5.06 23.40 3.05
C PHE A 192 -3.65 23.79 2.57
N ALA A 193 -3.48 23.87 1.26
CA ALA A 193 -2.28 24.40 0.62
C ALA A 193 -2.68 25.29 -0.56
N PRO A 194 -2.09 26.48 -0.72
CA PRO A 194 -2.30 27.32 -1.89
C PRO A 194 -2.00 26.56 -3.19
N ARG A 195 -2.75 26.85 -4.27
CA ARG A 195 -2.55 26.16 -5.57
C ARG A 195 -1.11 26.26 -6.10
N ALA A 196 -0.43 27.37 -5.82
CA ALA A 196 0.96 27.57 -6.23
C ALA A 196 1.89 26.52 -5.57
N ASP A 197 1.65 26.17 -4.31
CA ASP A 197 2.46 25.23 -3.56
C ASP A 197 2.20 23.77 -4.04
N LEU A 198 0.99 23.50 -4.53
CA LEU A 198 0.63 22.20 -5.09
C LEU A 198 1.29 21.90 -6.44
N ALA A 199 1.80 22.91 -7.15
CA ALA A 199 2.49 22.71 -8.43
C ALA A 199 3.72 21.80 -8.29
N HIS A 200 4.34 21.78 -7.12
CA HIS A 200 5.54 20.96 -6.83
C HIS A 200 5.26 19.82 -5.83
N ALA A 201 4.00 19.36 -5.78
CA ALA A 201 3.61 18.27 -4.88
C ALA A 201 4.38 16.97 -5.18
N GLN A 202 5.01 16.41 -4.14
CA GLN A 202 5.81 15.18 -4.20
C GLN A 202 5.39 14.14 -3.15
N ASN A 203 4.16 14.24 -2.65
CA ASN A 203 3.60 13.22 -1.77
C ASN A 203 2.15 12.93 -2.15
N ALA A 204 1.66 11.75 -1.78
CA ALA A 204 0.35 11.24 -2.15
C ALA A 204 -0.79 12.22 -1.82
N PHE A 205 -0.81 12.76 -0.60
CA PHE A 205 -1.88 13.66 -0.15
C PHE A 205 -1.88 14.99 -0.91
N ALA A 206 -0.71 15.59 -1.17
CA ALA A 206 -0.61 16.81 -1.95
C ALA A 206 -1.00 16.60 -3.41
N LEU A 207 -0.68 15.44 -3.99
CA LEU A 207 -1.12 15.07 -5.34
C LEU A 207 -2.64 14.88 -5.41
N ARG A 208 -3.25 14.21 -4.43
CA ARG A 208 -4.72 14.09 -4.32
C ARG A 208 -5.36 15.47 -4.22
N LEU A 209 -4.88 16.31 -3.32
CA LEU A 209 -5.37 17.70 -3.20
C LEU A 209 -5.24 18.48 -4.51
N ARG A 210 -4.13 18.34 -5.23
CA ARG A 210 -3.93 18.95 -6.56
C ARG A 210 -4.98 18.47 -7.57
N GLY A 211 -5.28 17.18 -7.57
CA GLY A 211 -6.33 16.58 -8.40
C GLY A 211 -7.72 17.16 -8.10
N ALA A 212 -8.10 17.20 -6.82
CA ALA A 212 -9.36 17.80 -6.38
C ALA A 212 -9.47 19.28 -6.77
N CYS A 213 -8.42 20.08 -6.50
CA CYS A 213 -8.34 21.49 -6.90
C CYS A 213 -8.46 21.68 -8.42
N GLY A 214 -7.88 20.77 -9.19
CA GLY A 214 -7.99 20.80 -10.66
C GLY A 214 -9.44 20.64 -11.12
N ALA A 215 -10.17 19.66 -10.59
CA ALA A 215 -11.59 19.45 -10.95
C ALA A 215 -12.46 20.65 -10.53
N LEU A 216 -12.26 21.20 -9.32
CA LEU A 216 -12.97 22.42 -8.89
C LEU A 216 -12.70 23.60 -9.83
N SER A 217 -11.43 23.78 -10.25
CA SER A 217 -11.05 24.85 -11.17
C SER A 217 -11.75 24.76 -12.52
N ASP A 218 -11.78 23.56 -13.09
CA ASP A 218 -12.43 23.32 -14.39
C ASP A 218 -13.94 23.55 -14.33
N ALA A 219 -14.54 23.27 -13.17
CA ALA A 219 -15.96 23.54 -12.93
C ALA A 219 -16.27 24.97 -12.52
N GLY A 220 -15.25 25.84 -12.38
CA GLY A 220 -15.44 27.22 -11.91
C GLY A 220 -15.88 27.33 -10.43
N LEU A 221 -15.59 26.29 -9.63
CA LEU A 221 -15.94 26.24 -8.22
C LEU A 221 -14.80 26.79 -7.34
N PRO A 222 -15.14 27.43 -6.18
CA PRO A 222 -14.14 28.02 -5.30
C PRO A 222 -13.26 26.96 -4.64
N TYR A 223 -12.01 27.36 -4.36
CA TYR A 223 -11.08 26.61 -3.52
C TYR A 223 -10.38 27.59 -2.59
N ASP A 224 -10.63 27.46 -1.31
CA ASP A 224 -9.99 28.23 -0.25
C ASP A 224 -9.91 27.40 1.04
N GLU A 225 -9.28 27.94 2.08
CA GLU A 225 -9.08 27.25 3.36
C GLU A 225 -10.39 26.83 4.02
N SER A 226 -11.48 27.52 3.75
CA SER A 226 -12.78 27.26 4.39
C SER A 226 -13.42 25.93 4.01
N ILE A 227 -13.03 25.33 2.89
CA ILE A 227 -13.56 24.03 2.45
C ILE A 227 -12.65 22.85 2.79
N ALA A 228 -11.46 23.09 3.37
CA ALA A 228 -10.49 22.05 3.70
C ALA A 228 -10.59 21.64 5.18
N PHE A 229 -10.64 20.33 5.42
CA PHE A 229 -10.74 19.71 6.74
C PHE A 229 -9.66 18.64 6.89
N GLU A 230 -8.78 18.78 7.89
CA GLU A 230 -7.77 17.75 8.16
C GLU A 230 -8.41 16.50 8.78
N ALA A 231 -8.18 15.35 8.17
CA ALA A 231 -8.60 14.06 8.70
C ALA A 231 -7.80 12.91 8.05
N GLY A 232 -7.04 12.16 8.84
CA GLY A 232 -6.27 10.99 8.35
C GLY A 232 -6.92 9.66 8.70
N ASP A 233 -7.81 9.64 9.68
CA ASP A 233 -8.45 8.46 10.25
C ASP A 233 -9.94 8.66 10.52
N VAL A 234 -10.61 7.64 11.05
CA VAL A 234 -12.05 7.68 11.37
C VAL A 234 -12.37 8.74 12.44
N ALA A 235 -11.54 8.86 13.48
CA ALA A 235 -11.81 9.77 14.59
C ALA A 235 -11.74 11.23 14.13
N ASN A 236 -10.71 11.60 13.38
CA ASN A 236 -10.58 12.92 12.79
C ASN A 236 -11.65 13.17 11.71
N GLY A 237 -12.06 12.13 10.98
CA GLY A 237 -13.19 12.18 10.05
C GLY A 237 -14.52 12.50 10.74
N ILE A 238 -14.77 11.96 11.92
CA ILE A 238 -15.96 12.30 12.74
C ILE A 238 -15.94 13.79 13.12
N ILE A 239 -14.78 14.30 13.55
CA ILE A 239 -14.63 15.74 13.88
C ILE A 239 -14.90 16.60 12.64
N ALA A 240 -14.35 16.25 11.50
CA ALA A 240 -14.61 16.94 10.23
C ALA A 240 -16.10 16.90 9.86
N GLY A 241 -16.74 15.73 9.99
CA GLY A 241 -18.19 15.57 9.76
C GLY A 241 -19.04 16.44 10.66
N HIS A 242 -18.70 16.56 11.95
CA HIS A 242 -19.36 17.48 12.88
C HIS A 242 -19.19 18.95 12.43
N ALA A 243 -17.98 19.37 12.07
CA ALA A 243 -17.70 20.74 11.62
C ALA A 243 -18.46 21.07 10.32
N ILE A 244 -18.52 20.15 9.37
CA ILE A 244 -19.30 20.28 8.14
C ILE A 244 -20.79 20.44 8.48
N ALA A 245 -21.32 19.56 9.33
CA ALA A 245 -22.72 19.60 9.75
C ALA A 245 -23.09 20.92 10.45
N GLU A 246 -22.27 21.39 11.36
CA GLU A 246 -22.49 22.68 12.07
C GLU A 246 -22.58 23.85 11.09
N ARG A 247 -21.72 23.88 10.05
CA ARG A 247 -21.76 24.91 9.01
C ARG A 247 -23.02 24.82 8.14
N ILE A 248 -23.49 23.62 7.80
CA ILE A 248 -24.74 23.42 7.07
C ILE A 248 -25.94 23.91 7.90
N LEU A 249 -26.00 23.52 9.16
CA LEU A 249 -27.11 23.89 10.06
C LEU A 249 -27.13 25.42 10.32
N ALA A 250 -25.98 26.06 10.47
CA ALA A 250 -25.86 27.50 10.60
C ALA A 250 -26.35 28.24 9.33
N ALA A 251 -25.98 27.75 8.15
CA ALA A 251 -26.46 28.32 6.89
C ALA A 251 -27.98 28.20 6.75
N ARG A 252 -28.56 27.03 7.04
CA ARG A 252 -30.02 26.78 7.01
C ARG A 252 -30.79 27.61 8.02
N SER A 253 -30.15 28.02 9.11
CA SER A 253 -30.75 28.86 10.14
C SER A 253 -30.55 30.34 9.91
N GLY A 254 -29.90 30.77 8.82
CA GLY A 254 -29.60 32.16 8.51
C GLY A 254 -28.53 32.81 9.39
N HIS A 255 -27.72 32.01 10.10
CA HIS A 255 -26.64 32.46 10.97
C HIS A 255 -25.25 32.46 10.30
N GLY A 256 -25.18 32.47 8.98
CA GLY A 256 -23.96 32.30 8.21
C GLY A 256 -23.59 30.82 8.10
N GLY A 257 -22.44 30.53 7.50
CA GLY A 257 -21.99 29.14 7.28
C GLY A 257 -21.95 28.80 5.80
N THR A 258 -21.71 27.53 5.48
CA THR A 258 -21.66 27.00 4.11
C THR A 258 -22.59 25.79 4.04
N GLU A 259 -23.51 25.82 3.08
CA GLU A 259 -24.37 24.67 2.83
C GLU A 259 -23.63 23.66 1.94
N PHE A 260 -22.74 22.86 2.55
CA PHE A 260 -22.05 21.79 1.84
C PHE A 260 -23.05 20.75 1.34
N ASP A 261 -22.91 20.34 0.09
CA ASP A 261 -23.72 19.32 -0.59
C ASP A 261 -22.89 18.09 -0.99
N GLY A 262 -21.56 18.18 -0.82
CA GLY A 262 -20.62 17.09 -1.08
C GLY A 262 -19.42 17.11 -0.14
N ALA A 263 -18.80 15.93 0.07
CA ALA A 263 -17.53 15.75 0.75
C ALA A 263 -16.65 14.76 -0.04
N CYS A 264 -15.51 15.24 -0.53
CA CYS A 264 -14.46 14.44 -1.17
C CYS A 264 -13.40 14.13 -0.13
N CYS A 265 -13.22 12.85 0.18
CA CYS A 265 -12.37 12.40 1.27
C CYS A 265 -11.11 11.72 0.73
N ALA A 266 -9.95 12.12 1.24
CA ALA A 266 -8.65 11.63 0.83
C ALA A 266 -8.46 10.11 0.99
N ASN A 267 -9.26 9.47 1.84
CA ASN A 267 -9.29 8.02 2.00
C ASN A 267 -10.65 7.56 2.54
N ASP A 268 -10.91 6.25 2.46
CA ASP A 268 -12.18 5.66 2.91
C ASP A 268 -12.38 5.78 4.44
N PHE A 269 -11.30 5.82 5.22
CA PHE A 269 -11.40 5.97 6.68
C PHE A 269 -11.90 7.34 7.11
N ALA A 270 -11.38 8.41 6.51
CA ALA A 270 -11.89 9.75 6.71
C ALA A 270 -13.37 9.82 6.29
N ALA A 271 -13.73 9.19 5.17
CA ALA A 271 -15.11 9.15 4.68
C ALA A 271 -16.06 8.44 5.67
N PHE A 272 -15.65 7.32 6.27
CA PHE A 272 -16.44 6.64 7.32
C PHE A 272 -16.70 7.57 8.50
N GLY A 273 -15.66 8.31 8.93
CA GLY A 273 -15.78 9.29 9.99
C GLY A 273 -16.73 10.42 9.64
N VAL A 274 -16.62 10.96 8.42
CA VAL A 274 -17.51 12.04 7.93
C VAL A 274 -18.98 11.59 7.94
N ILE A 275 -19.27 10.40 7.39
CA ILE A 275 -20.63 9.83 7.39
C ILE A 275 -21.16 9.73 8.81
N ARG A 276 -20.34 9.24 9.75
CA ARG A 276 -20.72 9.14 11.16
C ARG A 276 -20.95 10.52 11.77
N GLY A 277 -20.06 11.47 11.59
CA GLY A 277 -20.17 12.83 12.14
C GLY A 277 -21.38 13.59 11.62
N LEU A 278 -21.71 13.44 10.33
CA LEU A 278 -22.95 13.98 9.75
C LEU A 278 -24.20 13.36 10.41
N ALA A 279 -24.22 12.06 10.55
CA ALA A 279 -25.35 11.33 11.15
C ALA A 279 -25.56 11.71 12.63
N ASP A 280 -24.50 11.94 13.40
CA ASP A 280 -24.57 12.42 14.79
C ASP A 280 -25.27 13.78 14.94
N ARG A 281 -25.30 14.57 13.87
CA ARG A 281 -25.98 15.88 13.77
C ARG A 281 -27.29 15.83 13.00
N GLY A 282 -27.80 14.62 12.69
CA GLY A 282 -29.07 14.41 12.01
C GLY A 282 -29.06 14.67 10.50
N LEU A 283 -27.88 14.82 9.88
CA LEU A 283 -27.74 14.94 8.42
C LEU A 283 -27.59 13.57 7.78
N ARG A 284 -28.19 13.43 6.61
CA ARG A 284 -28.29 12.15 5.90
C ARG A 284 -27.35 12.12 4.69
N VAL A 285 -26.70 11.00 4.49
CA VAL A 285 -25.92 10.71 3.30
C VAL A 285 -26.70 9.69 2.46
N PRO A 286 -26.98 9.94 1.18
CA PRO A 286 -26.54 11.04 0.34
C PRO A 286 -27.49 12.27 0.30
N GLN A 287 -28.65 12.24 0.98
CA GLN A 287 -29.75 13.17 0.78
C GLN A 287 -29.39 14.64 1.11
N ASP A 288 -28.64 14.85 2.19
CA ASP A 288 -28.19 16.18 2.61
C ASP A 288 -26.76 16.47 2.15
N VAL A 289 -25.87 15.46 2.17
CA VAL A 289 -24.46 15.56 1.73
C VAL A 289 -24.07 14.27 1.03
N LYS A 290 -23.52 14.33 -0.18
CA LYS A 290 -22.91 13.19 -0.85
C LYS A 290 -21.47 13.01 -0.38
N VAL A 291 -21.03 11.77 -0.16
CA VAL A 291 -19.68 11.47 0.35
C VAL A 291 -18.98 10.45 -0.56
N ILE A 292 -17.76 10.76 -0.97
CA ILE A 292 -16.89 9.84 -1.70
C ILE A 292 -15.56 9.67 -0.99
N GLY A 293 -15.03 8.45 -0.98
CA GLY A 293 -13.73 8.09 -0.43
C GLY A 293 -12.69 7.76 -1.49
N PHE A 294 -11.55 7.26 -1.01
CA PHE A 294 -10.43 6.79 -1.81
C PHE A 294 -9.84 5.54 -1.14
N ASP A 295 -9.30 4.59 -1.87
CA ASP A 295 -8.63 3.31 -1.58
C ASP A 295 -9.45 2.09 -2.01
N GLY A 296 -10.77 2.14 -1.93
CA GLY A 296 -11.65 1.02 -2.28
C GLY A 296 -11.55 -0.13 -1.28
N VAL A 297 -11.47 0.19 0.04
CA VAL A 297 -11.44 -0.86 1.07
C VAL A 297 -12.78 -1.60 1.14
N THR A 298 -12.72 -2.90 1.42
CA THR A 298 -13.91 -3.77 1.43
C THR A 298 -14.97 -3.31 2.43
N SER A 299 -14.54 -2.72 3.55
CA SER A 299 -15.44 -2.19 4.58
C SER A 299 -16.44 -1.16 4.05
N GLY A 300 -16.09 -0.40 3.01
CA GLY A 300 -16.97 0.59 2.38
C GLY A 300 -18.21 -0.01 1.73
N SER A 301 -18.21 -1.29 1.37
CA SER A 301 -19.41 -1.97 0.86
C SER A 301 -20.38 -2.42 1.95
N TYR A 302 -19.97 -2.38 3.21
CA TYR A 302 -20.76 -2.82 4.36
C TYR A 302 -21.27 -1.67 5.23
N THR A 303 -20.86 -0.42 4.93
CA THR A 303 -21.39 0.76 5.61
C THR A 303 -22.83 1.05 5.19
N THR A 304 -23.52 1.86 5.98
CA THR A 304 -24.87 2.36 5.65
C THR A 304 -24.84 3.88 5.74
N PRO A 305 -24.91 4.58 4.59
CA PRO A 305 -24.93 4.06 3.22
C PRO A 305 -23.62 3.40 2.81
N ALA A 306 -23.66 2.50 1.81
CA ALA A 306 -22.47 1.92 1.20
C ALA A 306 -21.63 3.03 0.51
N LEU A 307 -20.32 3.08 0.79
CA LEU A 307 -19.43 4.17 0.39
C LEU A 307 -19.02 4.07 -1.09
N SER A 308 -19.31 5.11 -1.86
CA SER A 308 -18.68 5.35 -3.17
C SER A 308 -17.21 5.70 -2.97
N THR A 309 -16.33 5.20 -3.83
CA THR A 309 -14.89 5.34 -3.61
C THR A 309 -14.10 5.17 -4.91
N ILE A 310 -12.88 5.69 -4.91
CA ILE A 310 -11.86 5.28 -5.86
C ILE A 310 -11.25 3.97 -5.38
N GLN A 311 -11.44 2.90 -6.15
CA GLN A 311 -10.81 1.61 -5.90
C GLN A 311 -9.50 1.52 -6.68
N VAL A 312 -8.38 1.40 -5.98
CA VAL A 312 -7.05 1.19 -6.57
C VAL A 312 -6.77 -0.29 -6.78
N ASP A 313 -5.96 -0.61 -7.78
CA ASP A 313 -5.62 -2.01 -8.11
C ASP A 313 -4.39 -2.50 -7.34
N PHE A 314 -4.61 -2.98 -6.11
CA PHE A 314 -3.56 -3.57 -5.27
C PHE A 314 -2.90 -4.80 -5.90
N THR A 315 -3.61 -5.55 -6.76
CA THR A 315 -3.05 -6.73 -7.44
C THR A 315 -2.03 -6.29 -8.48
N GLN A 316 -2.35 -5.25 -9.26
CA GLN A 316 -1.44 -4.67 -10.23
C GLN A 316 -0.22 -4.05 -9.53
N LEU A 317 -0.43 -3.33 -8.41
CA LEU A 317 0.66 -2.76 -7.62
C LEU A 317 1.62 -3.86 -7.13
N ALA A 318 1.11 -4.91 -6.51
CA ALA A 318 1.91 -6.03 -6.04
C ALA A 318 2.69 -6.70 -7.18
N LYS A 319 2.02 -6.95 -8.31
CA LYS A 319 2.64 -7.54 -9.48
C LYS A 319 3.80 -6.70 -10.01
N PHE A 320 3.59 -5.41 -10.23
CA PHE A 320 4.64 -4.52 -10.74
C PHE A 320 5.81 -4.40 -9.77
N SER A 321 5.52 -4.30 -8.46
CA SER A 321 6.55 -4.19 -7.43
C SER A 321 7.44 -5.44 -7.38
N VAL A 322 6.83 -6.64 -7.41
CA VAL A 322 7.58 -7.89 -7.35
C VAL A 322 8.28 -8.18 -8.69
N ASP A 323 7.70 -7.80 -9.84
CA ASP A 323 8.36 -7.88 -11.16
C ASP A 323 9.65 -7.06 -11.18
N MET A 324 9.55 -5.75 -10.84
CA MET A 324 10.69 -4.85 -10.80
C MET A 324 11.76 -5.31 -9.83
N LEU A 325 11.35 -5.73 -8.62
CA LEU A 325 12.29 -6.23 -7.62
C LEU A 325 12.99 -7.51 -8.07
N SER A 326 12.25 -8.48 -8.61
CA SER A 326 12.82 -9.76 -9.08
C SER A 326 13.84 -9.54 -10.19
N GLU A 327 13.55 -8.63 -11.12
CA GLU A 327 14.47 -8.27 -12.19
C GLU A 327 15.77 -7.69 -11.63
N ARG A 328 15.69 -6.78 -10.63
CA ARG A 328 16.89 -6.25 -9.94
C ARG A 328 17.69 -7.34 -9.23
N ILE A 329 17.01 -8.28 -8.57
CA ILE A 329 17.64 -9.40 -7.89
C ILE A 329 18.37 -10.31 -8.90
N ASP A 330 17.78 -10.54 -10.07
CA ASP A 330 18.34 -11.44 -11.10
C ASP A 330 19.55 -10.82 -11.82
N HIS A 331 19.57 -9.51 -12.06
CA HIS A 331 20.69 -8.82 -12.68
C HIS A 331 21.86 -8.59 -11.73
N GLY A 332 21.63 -8.57 -10.41
CA GLY A 332 22.68 -8.29 -9.42
C GLY A 332 23.13 -6.83 -9.39
N ALA A 333 24.13 -6.53 -8.57
CA ALA A 333 24.63 -5.16 -8.34
C ALA A 333 25.45 -4.59 -9.50
N ASP A 334 25.88 -5.42 -10.43
CA ASP A 334 26.85 -5.02 -11.48
C ASP A 334 26.20 -4.37 -12.71
N GLU A 335 24.91 -4.49 -12.92
CA GLU A 335 24.19 -3.79 -14.00
C GLU A 335 23.37 -2.61 -13.43
N ALA A 336 23.84 -1.39 -13.72
CA ALA A 336 23.12 -0.16 -13.38
C ALA A 336 21.91 0.05 -14.30
N LEU A 337 20.84 -0.70 -14.05
CA LEU A 337 19.55 -0.41 -14.71
C LEU A 337 19.02 0.95 -14.22
N PRO A 338 18.54 1.82 -15.12
CA PRO A 338 17.97 3.10 -14.71
C PRO A 338 16.73 2.86 -13.82
N PRO A 339 16.46 3.75 -12.85
CA PRO A 339 15.25 3.69 -12.07
C PRO A 339 13.99 3.80 -12.94
N ARG A 340 12.96 3.06 -12.61
CA ARG A 340 11.68 3.03 -13.34
C ARG A 340 10.54 3.50 -12.44
N ARG A 341 9.54 4.09 -13.05
CA ARG A 341 8.31 4.49 -12.38
C ARG A 341 7.12 3.83 -13.08
N ALA A 342 6.25 3.18 -12.31
CA ALA A 342 4.95 2.71 -12.77
C ALA A 342 3.84 3.39 -11.96
N ILE A 343 2.69 3.61 -12.59
CA ILE A 343 1.47 4.06 -11.93
C ILE A 343 0.42 2.99 -12.22
N ILE A 344 -0.28 2.54 -11.17
CA ILE A 344 -1.32 1.52 -11.29
C ILE A 344 -2.66 2.12 -11.75
N GLY A 345 -3.58 1.25 -12.18
CA GLY A 345 -4.94 1.65 -12.54
C GLY A 345 -5.84 1.87 -11.33
N TYR A 346 -6.99 2.49 -11.59
CA TYR A 346 -8.07 2.68 -10.63
C TYR A 346 -9.43 2.49 -11.28
N GLN A 347 -10.45 2.34 -10.46
CA GLN A 347 -11.85 2.32 -10.85
C GLN A 347 -12.67 3.18 -9.89
N LEU A 348 -13.51 4.07 -10.40
CA LEU A 348 -14.54 4.72 -9.61
C LEU A 348 -15.67 3.71 -9.35
N VAL A 349 -15.94 3.44 -8.08
CA VAL A 349 -17.01 2.54 -7.63
C VAL A 349 -18.13 3.38 -7.05
N ASP A 350 -19.19 3.53 -7.83
CA ASP A 350 -20.38 4.27 -7.45
C ASP A 350 -21.29 3.40 -6.57
N ARG A 351 -21.69 3.93 -5.40
CA ARG A 351 -22.56 3.27 -4.41
C ARG A 351 -23.57 4.25 -3.83
N GLU A 352 -24.19 3.86 -2.71
CA GLU A 352 -25.28 4.60 -2.07
C GLU A 352 -24.88 6.00 -1.60
N SER A 353 -23.64 6.20 -1.13
CA SER A 353 -23.22 7.47 -0.52
C SER A 353 -23.14 8.66 -1.48
N THR A 354 -23.23 8.41 -2.80
CA THR A 354 -23.32 9.45 -3.84
C THR A 354 -24.54 9.24 -4.75
N ALA A 355 -25.45 8.32 -4.41
CA ALA A 355 -26.66 8.08 -5.19
C ALA A 355 -27.50 9.37 -5.38
N VAL A 356 -28.29 9.42 -6.48
CA VAL A 356 -29.18 10.54 -6.79
C VAL A 356 -30.55 10.33 -6.17
#